data_f01624964070b042e840607d195899be
#
_entry.id   f01624964070b042e840607d195899be
#
_cell.length_a   1.000
_cell.length_b   1.000
_cell.length_c   1.000
_cell.angle_alpha   90.00
_cell.angle_beta   90.00
_cell.angle_gamma   90.00
#
_symmetry.space_group_name_H-M   'P 1'
#
loop_
_entity.id
_entity.type
_entity.pdbx_description
1 polymer ?
#
loop_
_entity_poly.entity_id
_entity_poly.type
_entity_poly.pdbx_seq_one_letter_code
_entity_poly.pdbx_strand_id
1 'polypeptide(L)'
;MGDTATMFCFQCEQTAGCTGCTGATGVCGKQASTAVLQDEVTGALVALARTVRAAGMNGDARRTADDLAMEGLFATLTNVDFDDAALADLLARVHAERDSVAASAQVGAAPDYDLAMLWNAPEDARSLKSLVLFGLRGLAAYAYHAAALGYRDDAVSSFLHEGLAALADDEADADVLLPLSLKVGEVNLRCMELLDRANTETFGTPEPTTVTRAVEAGPFIVVSGHDLHDLKLLLDQTEGRGVNVYTHGELLPAHAYPELKRYAHLKGNVGTAWQSQRVEFADLPAPVLFTTNCLMPPAASYADRVFTTGPVAYPGMMHVEAAPDGGKDFEPLIQRALELGGYAAATDTTGTFTTGFGHSAVLGVADTVVDAVKQGALSGYFLVGGCDGARPGRSYFRDFVQQAPDDSIILTLACGKFRFNDLDLGTIGGLPRIMDMGQCNDAYGAIRVAVALAEAFDCGVNDLPLTLVLSWYEQKAVSILLTLLHLGIRGIYLGPTLPAFVSPGVLDVLVREFDVRPITTPEEDLKAILA
;
A
#
# COMPACT_ATOMS: atom_id res chain seq x y z
N MET A 1 -10.70 -33.84 20.44
CA MET A 1 -10.65 -33.13 19.17
C MET A 1 -10.85 -31.68 19.56
N GLY A 2 -9.79 -30.89 19.57
CA GLY A 2 -9.89 -29.47 19.88
C GLY A 2 -10.78 -28.79 18.83
N ASP A 3 -11.62 -27.91 19.30
CA ASP A 3 -12.44 -27.03 18.48
C ASP A 3 -11.47 -26.28 17.55
N THR A 4 -11.43 -26.62 16.26
CA THR A 4 -10.60 -25.91 15.32
C THR A 4 -11.25 -24.55 15.12
N ALA A 5 -10.63 -23.51 15.68
CA ALA A 5 -11.08 -22.13 15.48
C ALA A 5 -11.34 -21.91 13.98
N THR A 6 -12.49 -21.38 13.66
CA THR A 6 -12.84 -20.97 12.30
C THR A 6 -12.66 -19.47 12.18
N MET A 7 -12.11 -19.00 11.07
CA MET A 7 -11.95 -17.56 10.79
C MET A 7 -13.07 -17.07 9.87
N PHE A 8 -13.28 -15.76 9.88
CA PHE A 8 -13.92 -15.06 8.77
C PHE A 8 -13.01 -13.91 8.32
N CYS A 9 -12.69 -13.86 7.02
CA CYS A 9 -11.88 -12.76 6.47
C CYS A 9 -12.16 -12.62 4.97
N PHE A 10 -12.53 -11.41 4.53
CA PHE A 10 -12.79 -11.10 3.11
C PHE A 10 -12.12 -9.79 2.66
N GLN A 11 -11.08 -9.37 3.38
CA GLN A 11 -10.47 -8.04 3.24
C GLN A 11 -9.56 -7.86 2.01
N CYS A 12 -9.23 -8.92 1.27
CA CYS A 12 -8.32 -8.85 0.13
C CYS A 12 -8.90 -9.50 -1.13
N GLU A 13 -8.29 -9.19 -2.28
CA GLU A 13 -8.69 -9.71 -3.59
C GLU A 13 -8.59 -11.23 -3.68
N GLN A 14 -7.69 -11.86 -2.91
CA GLN A 14 -7.48 -13.31 -2.93
C GLN A 14 -8.45 -14.09 -2.08
N THR A 15 -9.40 -13.44 -1.40
CA THR A 15 -10.34 -14.13 -0.50
C THR A 15 -11.01 -15.31 -1.18
N ALA A 16 -11.19 -16.39 -0.43
CA ALA A 16 -11.68 -17.67 -0.96
C ALA A 16 -13.02 -17.49 -1.67
N GLY A 17 -13.08 -17.91 -2.94
CA GLY A 17 -14.29 -17.86 -3.76
C GLY A 17 -14.86 -16.45 -3.99
N CYS A 18 -14.13 -15.39 -3.70
CA CYS A 18 -14.62 -14.00 -3.66
C CYS A 18 -15.79 -13.80 -2.68
N THR A 19 -15.85 -14.60 -1.59
CA THR A 19 -16.92 -14.52 -0.58
C THR A 19 -16.39 -14.43 0.84
N GLY A 20 -15.24 -15.03 1.13
CA GLY A 20 -14.61 -15.02 2.44
C GLY A 20 -13.79 -16.27 2.73
N CYS A 21 -12.70 -16.13 3.46
CA CYS A 21 -11.95 -17.22 4.04
C CYS A 21 -12.61 -17.63 5.36
N THR A 22 -13.06 -18.87 5.47
CA THR A 22 -13.83 -19.39 6.63
C THR A 22 -13.25 -20.66 7.23
N GLY A 23 -12.08 -21.12 6.74
CA GLY A 23 -11.41 -22.35 7.17
C GLY A 23 -10.46 -22.17 8.35
N ALA A 24 -9.55 -23.13 8.51
CA ALA A 24 -8.45 -23.06 9.47
C ALA A 24 -7.33 -22.09 9.02
N THR A 25 -7.26 -21.82 7.70
CA THR A 25 -6.29 -20.91 7.11
C THR A 25 -6.92 -20.08 6.00
N GLY A 26 -6.50 -18.83 5.85
CA GLY A 26 -6.82 -17.99 4.71
C GLY A 26 -6.02 -18.36 3.47
N VAL A 27 -6.44 -17.87 2.29
CA VAL A 27 -5.70 -18.06 1.02
C VAL A 27 -4.28 -17.46 1.09
N CYS A 28 -4.11 -16.37 1.83
CA CYS A 28 -2.80 -15.77 2.09
C CYS A 28 -1.90 -16.57 3.04
N GLY A 29 -2.39 -17.65 3.63
CA GLY A 29 -1.66 -18.45 4.62
C GLY A 29 -1.86 -18.02 6.08
N LYS A 30 -2.63 -16.96 6.34
CA LYS A 30 -2.97 -16.53 7.70
C LYS A 30 -3.75 -17.62 8.43
N GLN A 31 -3.34 -17.94 9.66
CA GLN A 31 -4.03 -18.92 10.51
C GLN A 31 -5.34 -18.34 11.06
N ALA A 32 -6.28 -19.20 11.44
CA ALA A 32 -7.53 -18.75 12.07
C ALA A 32 -7.29 -18.02 13.39
N SER A 33 -6.31 -18.45 14.20
CA SER A 33 -5.88 -17.74 15.43
C SER A 33 -5.44 -16.31 15.14
N THR A 34 -4.59 -16.12 14.15
CA THR A 34 -4.12 -14.81 13.72
C THR A 34 -5.28 -13.92 13.25
N ALA A 35 -6.25 -14.47 12.52
CA ALA A 35 -7.41 -13.71 12.07
C ALA A 35 -8.29 -13.26 13.24
N VAL A 36 -8.50 -14.13 14.24
CA VAL A 36 -9.25 -13.79 15.46
C VAL A 36 -8.51 -12.70 16.26
N LEU A 37 -7.19 -12.83 16.45
CA LEU A 37 -6.40 -11.81 17.13
C LEU A 37 -6.44 -10.45 16.40
N GLN A 38 -6.42 -10.45 15.07
CA GLN A 38 -6.57 -9.20 14.31
C GLN A 38 -7.96 -8.56 14.49
N ASP A 39 -9.00 -9.37 14.64
CA ASP A 39 -10.34 -8.87 14.97
C ASP A 39 -10.38 -8.34 16.41
N GLU A 40 -9.75 -9.01 17.38
CA GLU A 40 -9.63 -8.54 18.77
C GLU A 40 -8.84 -7.23 18.86
N VAL A 41 -7.70 -7.11 18.17
CA VAL A 41 -6.93 -5.86 18.07
C VAL A 41 -7.82 -4.74 17.49
N THR A 42 -8.56 -5.02 16.43
CA THR A 42 -9.47 -4.03 15.82
C THR A 42 -10.56 -3.61 16.82
N GLY A 43 -11.16 -4.57 17.54
CA GLY A 43 -12.16 -4.29 18.58
C GLY A 43 -11.62 -3.45 19.74
N ALA A 44 -10.39 -3.72 20.18
CA ALA A 44 -9.70 -2.93 21.18
C ALA A 44 -9.36 -1.51 20.69
N LEU A 45 -8.97 -1.35 19.42
CA LEU A 45 -8.75 -0.03 18.81
C LEU A 45 -10.04 0.78 18.73
N VAL A 46 -11.18 0.17 18.45
CA VAL A 46 -12.50 0.82 18.53
C VAL A 46 -12.78 1.28 19.97
N ALA A 47 -12.49 0.45 20.96
CA ALA A 47 -12.65 0.82 22.39
C ALA A 47 -11.72 1.96 22.80
N LEU A 48 -10.45 1.92 22.40
CA LEU A 48 -9.48 3.00 22.62
C LEU A 48 -10.01 4.31 22.00
N ALA A 49 -10.43 4.27 20.74
CA ALA A 49 -10.94 5.44 20.01
C ALA A 49 -12.17 6.06 20.70
N ARG A 50 -13.12 5.24 21.15
CA ARG A 50 -14.29 5.69 21.92
C ARG A 50 -13.89 6.34 23.25
N THR A 51 -12.92 5.77 23.96
CA THR A 51 -12.41 6.29 25.23
C THR A 51 -11.68 7.63 25.02
N VAL A 52 -10.81 7.74 24.02
CA VAL A 52 -10.11 8.97 23.63
C VAL A 52 -11.11 10.10 23.31
N ARG A 53 -12.14 9.79 22.53
CA ARG A 53 -13.20 10.77 22.19
C ARG A 53 -14.02 11.20 23.41
N ALA A 54 -14.37 10.28 24.30
CA ALA A 54 -15.05 10.58 25.56
C ALA A 54 -14.19 11.44 26.49
N ALA A 55 -12.88 11.24 26.46
CA ALA A 55 -11.90 12.03 27.21
C ALA A 55 -11.66 13.44 26.63
N GLY A 56 -12.08 13.70 25.38
CA GLY A 56 -11.85 14.97 24.70
C GLY A 56 -10.35 15.25 24.44
N MET A 57 -9.51 14.20 24.33
CA MET A 57 -8.08 14.35 24.13
C MET A 57 -7.76 14.81 22.71
N ASN A 58 -6.72 15.65 22.58
CA ASN A 58 -6.24 16.16 21.30
C ASN A 58 -4.72 16.42 21.33
N GLY A 59 -4.14 16.63 20.15
CA GLY A 59 -2.72 16.96 19.98
C GLY A 59 -1.79 15.99 20.71
N ASP A 60 -0.76 16.53 21.38
CA ASP A 60 0.26 15.72 22.04
C ASP A 60 -0.26 14.83 23.18
N ALA A 61 -1.36 15.22 23.83
CA ALA A 61 -1.98 14.40 24.87
C ALA A 61 -2.53 13.07 24.35
N ARG A 62 -2.86 13.01 23.04
CA ARG A 62 -3.41 11.82 22.37
C ARG A 62 -2.32 11.00 21.66
N ARG A 63 -1.07 11.46 21.65
CA ARG A 63 0.01 10.92 20.79
C ARG A 63 0.16 9.40 20.87
N THR A 64 0.23 8.83 22.10
CA THR A 64 0.38 7.38 22.28
C THR A 64 -0.81 6.62 21.69
N ALA A 65 -2.02 7.11 21.90
CA ALA A 65 -3.23 6.52 21.33
C ALA A 65 -3.25 6.64 19.78
N ASP A 66 -2.76 7.76 19.23
CA ASP A 66 -2.61 7.94 17.79
C ASP A 66 -1.62 6.94 17.18
N ASP A 67 -0.46 6.75 17.82
CA ASP A 67 0.57 5.81 17.37
C ASP A 67 0.07 4.37 17.40
N LEU A 68 -0.61 3.97 18.47
CA LEU A 68 -1.22 2.65 18.57
C LEU A 68 -2.37 2.44 17.57
N ALA A 69 -3.15 3.47 17.28
CA ALA A 69 -4.19 3.39 16.25
C ALA A 69 -3.58 3.18 14.86
N MET A 70 -2.51 3.91 14.53
CA MET A 70 -1.80 3.75 13.26
C MET A 70 -1.14 2.37 13.17
N GLU A 71 -0.37 1.97 14.17
CA GLU A 71 0.33 0.68 14.23
C GLU A 71 -0.66 -0.49 14.15
N GLY A 72 -1.71 -0.49 14.96
CA GLY A 72 -2.67 -1.58 15.04
C GLY A 72 -3.52 -1.74 13.77
N LEU A 73 -3.98 -0.64 13.19
CA LEU A 73 -4.66 -0.67 11.90
C LEU A 73 -3.72 -1.17 10.80
N PHE A 74 -2.44 -0.77 10.82
CA PHE A 74 -1.45 -1.22 9.84
C PHE A 74 -1.11 -2.71 10.03
N ALA A 75 -0.86 -3.18 11.25
CA ALA A 75 -0.58 -4.60 11.53
C ALA A 75 -1.72 -5.54 11.08
N THR A 76 -2.96 -5.06 11.11
CA THR A 76 -4.14 -5.83 10.66
C THR A 76 -4.40 -5.77 9.15
N LEU A 77 -3.59 -5.06 8.36
CA LEU A 77 -3.62 -5.09 6.90
C LEU A 77 -3.31 -6.50 6.34
N THR A 78 -3.68 -6.73 5.10
CA THR A 78 -3.35 -7.98 4.40
C THR A 78 -1.83 -8.12 4.22
N ASN A 79 -1.28 -9.27 4.60
CA ASN A 79 0.13 -9.64 4.43
C ASN A 79 1.10 -8.70 5.16
N VAL A 80 0.77 -8.32 6.40
CA VAL A 80 1.63 -7.56 7.30
C VAL A 80 2.05 -8.43 8.47
N ASP A 81 1.17 -8.67 9.45
CA ASP A 81 1.49 -9.42 10.65
C ASP A 81 0.79 -10.80 10.65
N PHE A 82 1.62 -11.84 10.74
CA PHE A 82 1.22 -13.24 10.84
C PHE A 82 1.62 -13.83 12.20
N ASP A 83 2.21 -13.04 13.11
CA ASP A 83 2.72 -13.53 14.39
C ASP A 83 1.70 -13.29 15.51
N ASP A 84 1.12 -14.37 16.01
CA ASP A 84 0.14 -14.31 17.10
C ASP A 84 0.71 -13.69 18.37
N ALA A 85 2.02 -13.84 18.64
CA ALA A 85 2.65 -13.26 19.83
C ALA A 85 2.80 -11.73 19.68
N ALA A 86 3.19 -11.24 18.50
CA ALA A 86 3.27 -9.81 18.23
C ALA A 86 1.90 -9.13 18.31
N LEU A 87 0.87 -9.76 17.73
CA LEU A 87 -0.51 -9.26 17.82
C LEU A 87 -1.05 -9.27 19.26
N ALA A 88 -0.73 -10.29 20.06
CA ALA A 88 -1.14 -10.33 21.47
C ALA A 88 -0.45 -9.25 22.32
N ASP A 89 0.82 -8.94 22.06
CA ASP A 89 1.52 -7.81 22.68
C ASP A 89 0.88 -6.47 22.30
N LEU A 90 0.62 -6.27 21.01
CA LEU A 90 -0.05 -5.09 20.51
C LEU A 90 -1.43 -4.90 21.16
N LEU A 91 -2.22 -5.96 21.26
CA LEU A 91 -3.52 -5.96 21.94
C LEU A 91 -3.38 -5.50 23.41
N ALA A 92 -2.38 -6.04 24.11
CA ALA A 92 -2.12 -5.67 25.51
C ALA A 92 -1.72 -4.18 25.64
N ARG A 93 -0.90 -3.66 24.72
CA ARG A 93 -0.53 -2.23 24.68
C ARG A 93 -1.73 -1.33 24.41
N VAL A 94 -2.62 -1.71 23.50
CA VAL A 94 -3.85 -0.97 23.21
C VAL A 94 -4.77 -0.92 24.44
N HIS A 95 -4.95 -2.04 25.14
CA HIS A 95 -5.73 -2.08 26.38
C HIS A 95 -5.12 -1.20 27.49
N ALA A 96 -3.80 -1.27 27.67
CA ALA A 96 -3.10 -0.46 28.68
C ALA A 96 -3.28 1.05 28.40
N GLU A 97 -3.16 1.48 27.16
CA GLU A 97 -3.37 2.88 26.79
C GLU A 97 -4.84 3.32 26.96
N ARG A 98 -5.81 2.49 26.55
CA ARG A 98 -7.23 2.76 26.80
C ARG A 98 -7.51 3.02 28.29
N ASP A 99 -6.99 2.16 29.16
CA ASP A 99 -7.20 2.25 30.61
C ASP A 99 -6.45 3.46 31.20
N SER A 100 -5.27 3.80 30.68
CA SER A 100 -4.50 5.00 31.02
C SER A 100 -5.26 6.28 30.67
N VAL A 101 -5.81 6.36 29.45
CA VAL A 101 -6.66 7.48 28.98
C VAL A 101 -7.89 7.61 29.87
N ALA A 102 -8.59 6.52 30.14
CA ALA A 102 -9.79 6.53 30.99
C ALA A 102 -9.50 7.05 32.39
N ALA A 103 -8.41 6.58 33.01
CA ALA A 103 -7.98 6.98 34.34
C ALA A 103 -7.57 8.46 34.39
N SER A 104 -6.78 8.93 33.42
CA SER A 104 -6.25 10.30 33.37
C SER A 104 -7.37 11.33 33.18
N ALA A 105 -8.35 11.03 32.34
CA ALA A 105 -9.49 11.90 32.05
C ALA A 105 -10.69 11.67 32.99
N GLN A 106 -10.64 10.68 33.88
CA GLN A 106 -11.74 10.30 34.78
C GLN A 106 -13.03 9.95 34.01
N VAL A 107 -12.90 9.28 32.88
CA VAL A 107 -14.02 8.74 32.09
C VAL A 107 -14.07 7.22 32.21
N GLY A 108 -15.18 6.59 31.83
CA GLY A 108 -15.26 5.13 31.74
C GLY A 108 -14.47 4.61 30.54
N ALA A 109 -13.67 3.55 30.73
CA ALA A 109 -13.07 2.84 29.61
C ALA A 109 -14.17 2.15 28.80
N ALA A 110 -14.20 2.38 27.49
CA ALA A 110 -15.15 1.71 26.62
C ALA A 110 -14.80 0.21 26.51
N PRO A 111 -15.80 -0.68 26.46
CA PRO A 111 -15.54 -2.11 26.20
C PRO A 111 -15.09 -2.32 24.76
N ASP A 112 -14.33 -3.41 24.52
CA ASP A 112 -13.96 -3.82 23.18
C ASP A 112 -15.20 -4.06 22.32
N TYR A 113 -15.08 -3.69 21.06
CA TYR A 113 -16.15 -3.93 20.09
C TYR A 113 -16.00 -5.34 19.50
N ASP A 114 -17.07 -6.13 19.58
CA ASP A 114 -17.08 -7.46 18.96
C ASP A 114 -17.24 -7.32 17.44
N LEU A 115 -16.16 -7.59 16.69
CA LEU A 115 -16.18 -7.53 15.22
C LEU A 115 -17.22 -8.46 14.59
N ALA A 116 -17.69 -9.49 15.31
CA ALA A 116 -18.78 -10.33 14.82
C ALA A 116 -20.07 -9.53 14.59
N MET A 117 -20.30 -8.43 15.32
CA MET A 117 -21.41 -7.52 15.08
C MET A 117 -21.31 -6.88 13.70
N LEU A 118 -20.11 -6.46 13.29
CA LEU A 118 -19.86 -5.91 11.95
C LEU A 118 -20.02 -6.99 10.88
N TRP A 119 -19.42 -8.17 11.09
CA TRP A 119 -19.45 -9.24 10.08
C TRP A 119 -20.86 -9.81 9.86
N ASN A 120 -21.73 -9.75 10.86
CA ASN A 120 -23.11 -10.22 10.81
C ASN A 120 -24.15 -9.08 10.60
N ALA A 121 -23.71 -7.83 10.38
CA ALA A 121 -24.62 -6.72 10.08
C ALA A 121 -25.39 -6.97 8.76
N PRO A 122 -26.52 -6.28 8.54
CA PRO A 122 -27.20 -6.28 7.24
C PRO A 122 -26.24 -6.00 6.09
N GLU A 123 -26.46 -6.65 4.94
CA GLU A 123 -25.48 -6.75 3.86
C GLU A 123 -24.89 -5.40 3.41
N ASP A 124 -25.74 -4.38 3.20
CA ASP A 124 -25.25 -3.06 2.77
C ASP A 124 -24.54 -2.31 3.92
N ALA A 125 -25.02 -2.41 5.15
CA ALA A 125 -24.36 -1.84 6.32
C ALA A 125 -23.00 -2.51 6.56
N ARG A 126 -22.92 -3.84 6.46
CA ARG A 126 -21.66 -4.59 6.52
C ARG A 126 -20.70 -4.12 5.44
N SER A 127 -21.17 -3.95 4.21
CA SER A 127 -20.39 -3.47 3.08
C SER A 127 -19.80 -2.08 3.33
N LEU A 128 -20.62 -1.12 3.74
CA LEU A 128 -20.18 0.25 4.02
C LEU A 128 -19.25 0.32 5.25
N LYS A 129 -19.57 -0.38 6.36
CA LYS A 129 -18.67 -0.49 7.52
C LYS A 129 -17.32 -1.11 7.13
N SER A 130 -17.31 -2.10 6.22
CA SER A 130 -16.09 -2.69 5.70
C SER A 130 -15.28 -1.70 4.86
N LEU A 131 -15.93 -0.89 4.03
CA LEU A 131 -15.27 0.18 3.28
C LEU A 131 -14.61 1.21 4.22
N VAL A 132 -15.32 1.60 5.28
CA VAL A 132 -14.75 2.49 6.32
C VAL A 132 -13.55 1.83 6.99
N LEU A 133 -13.70 0.62 7.55
CA LEU A 133 -12.62 -0.06 8.26
C LEU A 133 -11.38 -0.29 7.37
N PHE A 134 -11.60 -0.78 6.16
CA PHE A 134 -10.50 -1.07 5.25
C PHE A 134 -9.85 0.20 4.70
N GLY A 135 -10.63 1.25 4.47
CA GLY A 135 -10.11 2.57 4.16
C GLY A 135 -9.27 3.17 5.31
N LEU A 136 -9.72 3.04 6.56
CA LEU A 136 -8.95 3.46 7.74
C LEU A 136 -7.64 2.68 7.88
N ARG A 137 -7.62 1.37 7.58
CA ARG A 137 -6.39 0.58 7.57
C ARG A 137 -5.39 1.12 6.56
N GLY A 138 -5.81 1.42 5.33
CA GLY A 138 -4.95 1.99 4.30
C GLY A 138 -4.43 3.38 4.66
N LEU A 139 -5.31 4.25 5.15
CA LEU A 139 -4.96 5.59 5.63
C LEU A 139 -3.94 5.53 6.79
N ALA A 140 -4.15 4.63 7.76
CA ALA A 140 -3.24 4.44 8.89
C ALA A 140 -1.84 4.02 8.47
N ALA A 141 -1.71 3.18 7.43
CA ALA A 141 -0.41 2.79 6.89
C ALA A 141 0.35 4.01 6.33
N TYR A 142 -0.32 4.90 5.60
CA TYR A 142 0.31 6.13 5.09
C TYR A 142 0.66 7.10 6.23
N ALA A 143 -0.22 7.25 7.22
CA ALA A 143 0.04 8.06 8.40
C ALA A 143 1.23 7.54 9.22
N TYR A 144 1.36 6.21 9.35
CA TYR A 144 2.49 5.56 10.01
C TYR A 144 3.83 5.92 9.34
N HIS A 145 3.91 5.82 8.01
CA HIS A 145 5.12 6.20 7.27
C HIS A 145 5.47 7.67 7.41
N ALA A 146 4.48 8.55 7.35
CA ALA A 146 4.71 9.99 7.57
C ALA A 146 5.21 10.26 9.01
N ALA A 147 4.61 9.59 10.00
CA ALA A 147 4.99 9.72 11.40
C ALA A 147 6.41 9.21 11.68
N ALA A 148 6.86 8.14 11.00
CA ALA A 148 8.23 7.63 11.09
C ALA A 148 9.28 8.67 10.64
N LEU A 149 8.89 9.57 9.72
CA LEU A 149 9.71 10.71 9.27
C LEU A 149 9.49 11.98 10.12
N GLY A 150 8.70 11.91 11.18
CA GLY A 150 8.40 13.06 12.05
C GLY A 150 7.25 13.96 11.56
N TYR A 151 6.57 13.59 10.50
CA TYR A 151 5.44 14.35 9.94
C TYR A 151 4.12 13.82 10.48
N ARG A 152 3.33 14.69 11.09
CA ARG A 152 2.03 14.36 11.69
C ARG A 152 0.99 15.41 11.33
N ASP A 153 -0.26 14.98 11.29
CA ASP A 153 -1.41 15.85 11.05
C ASP A 153 -2.53 15.48 12.04
N ASP A 154 -2.90 16.45 12.88
CA ASP A 154 -3.91 16.23 13.94
C ASP A 154 -5.30 15.91 13.36
N ALA A 155 -5.63 16.44 12.18
CA ALA A 155 -6.91 16.11 11.53
C ALA A 155 -6.94 14.65 11.05
N VAL A 156 -5.82 14.13 10.54
CA VAL A 156 -5.68 12.72 10.14
C VAL A 156 -5.81 11.82 11.37
N SER A 157 -5.03 12.09 12.42
CA SER A 157 -5.07 11.31 13.66
C SER A 157 -6.45 11.37 14.34
N SER A 158 -7.06 12.55 14.40
CA SER A 158 -8.41 12.73 14.98
C SER A 158 -9.45 11.91 14.23
N PHE A 159 -9.36 11.89 12.90
CA PHE A 159 -10.30 11.14 12.07
C PHE A 159 -10.13 9.63 12.20
N LEU A 160 -8.92 9.10 12.43
CA LEU A 160 -8.74 7.68 12.73
C LEU A 160 -9.59 7.26 13.94
N HIS A 161 -9.58 8.06 15.02
CA HIS A 161 -10.43 7.80 16.19
C HIS A 161 -11.92 8.02 15.91
N GLU A 162 -12.28 9.00 15.08
CA GLU A 162 -13.67 9.22 14.66
C GLU A 162 -14.21 8.04 13.88
N GLY A 163 -13.49 7.59 12.85
CA GLY A 163 -13.90 6.49 11.99
C GLY A 163 -13.96 5.16 12.75
N LEU A 164 -12.94 4.86 13.60
CA LEU A 164 -12.98 3.68 14.46
C LEU A 164 -14.18 3.67 15.40
N ALA A 165 -14.44 4.79 16.07
CA ALA A 165 -15.57 4.89 17.00
C ALA A 165 -16.93 4.71 16.28
N ALA A 166 -17.05 5.19 15.05
CA ALA A 166 -18.27 5.07 14.25
C ALA A 166 -18.59 3.62 13.84
N LEU A 167 -17.61 2.73 13.76
CA LEU A 167 -17.84 1.31 13.47
C LEU A 167 -18.71 0.61 14.52
N ALA A 168 -18.68 1.11 15.77
CA ALA A 168 -19.46 0.55 16.88
C ALA A 168 -20.92 1.10 16.94
N ASP A 169 -21.34 1.93 15.99
CA ASP A 169 -22.73 2.32 15.83
C ASP A 169 -23.46 1.26 15.00
N ASP A 170 -24.14 0.34 15.67
CA ASP A 170 -24.82 -0.78 15.01
C ASP A 170 -26.17 -0.38 14.39
N GLU A 171 -26.66 0.84 14.69
CA GLU A 171 -27.88 1.41 14.11
C GLU A 171 -27.58 2.31 12.88
N ALA A 172 -26.29 2.56 12.56
CA ALA A 172 -25.91 3.39 11.43
C ALA A 172 -26.34 2.76 10.10
N ASP A 173 -27.10 3.52 9.33
CA ASP A 173 -27.61 3.14 8.00
C ASP A 173 -26.72 3.70 6.85
N ALA A 174 -27.17 3.49 5.63
CA ALA A 174 -26.46 3.96 4.44
C ALA A 174 -26.33 5.50 4.38
N ASP A 175 -27.30 6.24 4.91
CA ASP A 175 -27.28 7.72 4.90
C ASP A 175 -26.16 8.27 5.81
N VAL A 176 -25.75 7.50 6.82
CA VAL A 176 -24.61 7.82 7.70
C VAL A 176 -23.31 7.23 7.17
N LEU A 177 -23.32 5.97 6.75
CA LEU A 177 -22.10 5.22 6.41
C LEU A 177 -21.50 5.59 5.06
N LEU A 178 -22.31 5.97 4.06
CA LEU A 178 -21.79 6.37 2.74
C LEU A 178 -21.03 7.71 2.82
N PRO A 179 -21.57 8.78 3.44
CA PRO A 179 -20.79 9.99 3.68
C PRO A 179 -19.51 9.74 4.49
N LEU A 180 -19.54 8.85 5.49
CA LEU A 180 -18.37 8.49 6.28
C LEU A 180 -17.31 7.79 5.41
N SER A 181 -17.73 6.90 4.50
CA SER A 181 -16.82 6.24 3.55
C SER A 181 -16.13 7.27 2.64
N LEU A 182 -16.86 8.25 2.12
CA LEU A 182 -16.28 9.34 1.32
C LEU A 182 -15.38 10.25 2.16
N LYS A 183 -15.68 10.44 3.45
CA LYS A 183 -14.82 11.19 4.38
C LYS A 183 -13.49 10.48 4.63
N VAL A 184 -13.46 9.14 4.66
CA VAL A 184 -12.19 8.38 4.64
C VAL A 184 -11.35 8.79 3.43
N GLY A 185 -11.97 8.91 2.26
CA GLY A 185 -11.29 9.34 1.03
C GLY A 185 -10.72 10.76 1.11
N GLU A 186 -11.48 11.70 1.66
CA GLU A 186 -11.03 13.09 1.89
C GLU A 186 -9.80 13.13 2.79
N VAL A 187 -9.87 12.45 3.94
CA VAL A 187 -8.76 12.45 4.90
C VAL A 187 -7.55 11.67 4.38
N ASN A 188 -7.79 10.62 3.59
CA ASN A 188 -6.71 9.88 2.94
C ASN A 188 -5.97 10.74 1.90
N LEU A 189 -6.66 11.60 1.15
CA LEU A 189 -6.01 12.57 0.25
C LEU A 189 -5.04 13.47 1.03
N ARG A 190 -5.49 14.03 2.15
CA ARG A 190 -4.67 14.83 3.05
C ARG A 190 -3.49 14.06 3.64
N CYS A 191 -3.69 12.78 3.97
CA CYS A 191 -2.65 11.92 4.49
C CYS A 191 -1.60 11.59 3.42
N MET A 192 -2.01 11.28 2.20
CA MET A 192 -1.09 11.05 1.08
C MET A 192 -0.28 12.30 0.74
N GLU A 193 -0.88 13.50 0.79
CA GLU A 193 -0.17 14.78 0.66
C GLU A 193 0.88 14.96 1.76
N LEU A 194 0.54 14.62 3.01
CA LEU A 194 1.46 14.65 4.13
C LEU A 194 2.65 13.73 3.90
N LEU A 195 2.41 12.50 3.43
CA LEU A 195 3.46 11.52 3.15
C LEU A 195 4.32 11.92 1.94
N ASP A 196 3.74 12.44 0.87
CA ASP A 196 4.48 12.97 -0.28
C ASP A 196 5.44 14.09 0.17
N ARG A 197 4.96 15.00 1.00
CA ARG A 197 5.78 16.06 1.59
C ARG A 197 6.87 15.48 2.49
N ALA A 198 6.54 14.53 3.36
CA ALA A 198 7.51 13.89 4.24
C ALA A 198 8.64 13.22 3.46
N ASN A 199 8.30 12.47 2.42
CA ASN A 199 9.28 11.80 1.56
C ASN A 199 10.13 12.81 0.78
N THR A 200 9.51 13.81 0.15
CA THR A 200 10.23 14.77 -0.72
C THR A 200 11.08 15.76 0.06
N GLU A 201 10.64 16.21 1.24
CA GLU A 201 11.46 17.07 2.11
C GLU A 201 12.61 16.29 2.76
N THR A 202 12.45 15.00 3.04
CA THR A 202 13.50 14.16 3.66
C THR A 202 14.49 13.61 2.66
N PHE A 203 14.03 13.11 1.51
CA PHE A 203 14.85 12.36 0.56
C PHE A 203 15.08 13.09 -0.77
N GLY A 204 14.50 14.27 -0.93
CA GLY A 204 14.52 15.05 -2.18
C GLY A 204 13.42 14.64 -3.15
N THR A 205 13.18 15.47 -4.16
CA THR A 205 12.20 15.19 -5.21
C THR A 205 12.67 14.07 -6.11
N PRO A 206 11.85 13.03 -6.36
CA PRO A 206 12.22 11.93 -7.25
C PRO A 206 12.56 12.41 -8.66
N GLU A 207 13.61 11.82 -9.24
CA GLU A 207 14.07 12.11 -10.60
C GLU A 207 14.03 10.83 -11.45
N PRO A 208 13.64 10.90 -12.74
CA PRO A 208 13.66 9.75 -13.63
C PRO A 208 15.02 9.04 -13.58
N THR A 209 15.03 7.78 -13.17
CA THR A 209 16.23 7.00 -12.90
C THR A 209 16.11 5.60 -13.47
N THR A 210 17.15 5.16 -14.18
CA THR A 210 17.28 3.78 -14.68
C THR A 210 17.94 2.92 -13.62
N VAL A 211 17.32 1.80 -13.28
CA VAL A 211 17.70 0.88 -12.20
C VAL A 211 18.05 -0.47 -12.80
N THR A 212 19.27 -0.98 -12.53
CA THR A 212 19.69 -2.29 -13.01
C THR A 212 18.98 -3.43 -12.30
N ARG A 213 18.81 -4.56 -13.00
CA ARG A 213 18.31 -5.82 -12.45
C ARG A 213 19.45 -6.81 -12.16
N ALA A 214 20.66 -6.50 -12.60
CA ALA A 214 21.83 -7.33 -12.34
C ALA A 214 22.30 -7.18 -10.89
N VAL A 215 22.72 -8.28 -10.28
CA VAL A 215 23.33 -8.31 -8.94
C VAL A 215 24.83 -8.50 -9.09
N GLU A 216 25.61 -7.62 -8.45
CA GLU A 216 27.07 -7.70 -8.42
C GLU A 216 27.54 -8.88 -7.56
N ALA A 217 28.78 -9.34 -7.78
CA ALA A 217 29.42 -10.33 -6.92
C ALA A 217 29.64 -9.78 -5.51
N GLY A 218 29.57 -10.64 -4.51
CA GLY A 218 29.84 -10.32 -3.11
C GLY A 218 28.58 -10.23 -2.25
N PRO A 219 28.74 -9.93 -0.95
CA PRO A 219 27.65 -9.86 0.01
C PRO A 219 26.64 -8.78 -0.33
N PHE A 220 25.36 -9.08 -0.16
CA PHE A 220 24.28 -8.11 -0.36
C PHE A 220 23.07 -8.41 0.51
N ILE A 221 22.21 -7.41 0.65
CA ILE A 221 20.91 -7.45 1.33
C ILE A 221 19.84 -7.08 0.33
N VAL A 222 18.67 -7.75 0.39
CA VAL A 222 17.47 -7.35 -0.35
C VAL A 222 16.47 -6.74 0.63
N VAL A 223 15.93 -5.57 0.32
CA VAL A 223 14.92 -4.88 1.12
C VAL A 223 13.61 -4.83 0.36
N SER A 224 12.55 -5.34 0.97
CA SER A 224 11.19 -5.38 0.42
C SER A 224 10.22 -4.63 1.32
N GLY A 225 9.21 -4.00 0.74
CA GLY A 225 8.22 -3.20 1.45
C GLY A 225 8.10 -1.79 0.88
N HIS A 226 7.82 -0.81 1.74
CA HIS A 226 7.54 0.57 1.32
C HIS A 226 8.38 1.63 2.06
N ASP A 227 8.96 1.28 3.22
CA ASP A 227 9.51 2.25 4.16
C ASP A 227 10.87 2.79 3.70
N LEU A 228 10.90 4.07 3.32
CA LEU A 228 12.12 4.76 2.90
C LEU A 228 13.00 5.14 4.10
N HIS A 229 12.42 5.32 5.29
CA HIS A 229 13.17 5.62 6.51
C HIS A 229 14.00 4.41 6.94
N ASP A 230 13.40 3.22 6.97
CA ASP A 230 14.11 1.99 7.28
C ASP A 230 15.20 1.67 6.27
N LEU A 231 14.92 1.90 4.97
CA LEU A 231 15.95 1.77 3.94
C LEU A 231 17.13 2.73 4.19
N LYS A 232 16.84 3.99 4.56
CA LYS A 232 17.88 4.98 4.87
C LYS A 232 18.73 4.56 6.07
N LEU A 233 18.08 4.09 7.15
CA LEU A 233 18.80 3.60 8.33
C LEU A 233 19.70 2.40 8.00
N LEU A 234 19.24 1.50 7.15
CA LEU A 234 20.05 0.38 6.68
C LEU A 234 21.22 0.85 5.81
N LEU A 235 20.99 1.78 4.89
CA LEU A 235 22.04 2.34 4.04
C LEU A 235 23.13 3.03 4.86
N ASP A 236 22.76 3.78 5.90
CA ASP A 236 23.74 4.39 6.82
C ASP A 236 24.62 3.34 7.51
N GLN A 237 24.03 2.21 7.94
CA GLN A 237 24.75 1.17 8.68
C GLN A 237 25.57 0.23 7.76
N THR A 238 25.23 0.16 6.49
CA THR A 238 25.95 -0.67 5.49
C THR A 238 27.05 0.09 4.75
N GLU A 239 27.11 1.41 4.88
CA GLU A 239 28.12 2.22 4.20
C GLU A 239 29.54 1.83 4.62
N GLY A 240 30.38 1.51 3.63
CA GLY A 240 31.77 1.07 3.86
C GLY A 240 31.92 -0.33 4.43
N ARG A 241 30.83 -1.12 4.61
CA ARG A 241 30.86 -2.47 5.18
C ARG A 241 31.12 -3.58 4.15
N GLY A 242 31.23 -3.24 2.85
CA GLY A 242 31.41 -4.21 1.78
C GLY A 242 30.15 -5.05 1.49
N VAL A 243 28.98 -4.53 1.87
CA VAL A 243 27.69 -5.14 1.62
C VAL A 243 26.89 -4.22 0.70
N ASN A 244 26.41 -4.74 -0.44
CA ASN A 244 25.54 -4.03 -1.34
C ASN A 244 24.07 -4.16 -0.89
N VAL A 245 23.24 -3.17 -1.22
CA VAL A 245 21.80 -3.18 -0.95
C VAL A 245 21.03 -3.15 -2.26
N TYR A 246 20.05 -4.00 -2.37
CA TYR A 246 19.09 -4.07 -3.48
C TYR A 246 17.67 -3.93 -2.98
N THR A 247 16.84 -3.26 -3.75
CA THR A 247 15.41 -3.17 -3.47
C THR A 247 14.64 -4.32 -4.10
N HIS A 248 13.40 -4.51 -3.63
CA HIS A 248 12.41 -5.41 -4.21
C HIS A 248 11.03 -4.79 -4.12
N GLY A 249 10.18 -5.02 -5.12
CA GLY A 249 8.79 -4.59 -5.11
C GLY A 249 8.62 -3.06 -5.00
N GLU A 250 7.85 -2.62 -4.03
CA GLU A 250 7.50 -1.20 -3.86
C GLU A 250 8.66 -0.30 -3.43
N LEU A 251 9.83 -0.86 -3.12
CA LEU A 251 11.04 -0.05 -2.89
C LEU A 251 11.82 0.30 -4.17
N LEU A 252 11.41 -0.18 -5.36
CA LEU A 252 12.02 0.26 -6.62
C LEU A 252 12.10 1.78 -6.76
N PRO A 253 11.05 2.57 -6.44
CA PRO A 253 11.10 4.03 -6.54
C PRO A 253 12.11 4.71 -5.63
N ALA A 254 12.62 4.05 -4.60
CA ALA A 254 13.65 4.59 -3.72
C ALA A 254 14.92 5.04 -4.47
N HIS A 255 15.24 4.37 -5.58
CA HIS A 255 16.38 4.72 -6.44
C HIS A 255 16.25 6.08 -7.14
N ALA A 256 15.06 6.66 -7.16
CA ALA A 256 14.80 7.97 -7.77
C ALA A 256 15.02 9.13 -6.82
N TYR A 257 15.04 8.88 -5.50
CA TYR A 257 15.20 9.94 -4.49
C TYR A 257 16.68 10.33 -4.34
N PRO A 258 17.06 11.63 -4.49
CA PRO A 258 18.45 12.08 -4.46
C PRO A 258 19.23 11.63 -3.23
N GLU A 259 18.63 11.74 -2.03
CA GLU A 259 19.29 11.41 -0.77
C GLU A 259 19.48 9.90 -0.55
N LEU A 260 18.75 9.04 -1.28
CA LEU A 260 18.92 7.60 -1.25
C LEU A 260 19.87 7.12 -2.35
N LYS A 261 19.70 7.60 -3.58
CA LYS A 261 20.57 7.18 -4.70
C LYS A 261 22.02 7.63 -4.57
N ARG A 262 22.34 8.57 -3.66
CA ARG A 262 23.72 8.98 -3.38
C ARG A 262 24.59 7.86 -2.77
N TYR A 263 23.96 6.85 -2.14
CA TYR A 263 24.68 5.72 -1.58
C TYR A 263 25.15 4.79 -2.71
N ALA A 264 26.47 4.77 -2.92
CA ALA A 264 27.07 3.99 -4.03
C ALA A 264 26.85 2.48 -3.93
N HIS A 265 26.47 1.97 -2.75
CA HIS A 265 26.14 0.57 -2.50
C HIS A 265 24.63 0.26 -2.57
N LEU A 266 23.76 1.23 -2.79
CA LEU A 266 22.40 1.01 -3.26
C LEU A 266 22.46 0.75 -4.78
N LYS A 267 22.42 -0.51 -5.19
CA LYS A 267 22.84 -0.92 -6.54
C LYS A 267 21.70 -1.03 -7.54
N GLY A 268 20.65 -1.75 -7.20
CA GLY A 268 19.61 -2.08 -8.16
C GLY A 268 18.40 -2.71 -7.51
N ASN A 269 17.55 -3.32 -8.35
CA ASN A 269 16.33 -4.00 -7.90
C ASN A 269 16.39 -5.49 -8.27
N VAL A 270 16.16 -6.34 -7.27
CA VAL A 270 16.05 -7.78 -7.42
C VAL A 270 14.59 -8.18 -7.56
N GLY A 271 14.30 -9.03 -8.52
CA GLY A 271 12.94 -9.55 -8.69
C GLY A 271 11.93 -8.54 -9.22
N THR A 272 10.68 -8.77 -8.88
CA THR A 272 9.51 -8.01 -9.37
C THR A 272 8.59 -7.64 -8.21
N ALA A 273 7.33 -8.11 -8.23
CA ALA A 273 6.34 -7.77 -7.24
C ALA A 273 6.17 -8.86 -6.16
N TRP A 274 5.46 -8.53 -5.10
CA TRP A 274 5.23 -9.35 -3.91
C TRP A 274 4.77 -10.79 -4.21
N GLN A 275 3.97 -11.00 -5.24
CA GLN A 275 3.45 -12.32 -5.60
C GLN A 275 4.53 -13.30 -6.11
N SER A 276 5.69 -12.81 -6.49
CA SER A 276 6.80 -13.61 -7.02
C SER A 276 7.83 -14.01 -5.96
N GLN A 277 7.75 -13.50 -4.73
CA GLN A 277 8.74 -13.69 -3.65
C GLN A 277 9.16 -15.14 -3.44
N ARG A 278 8.21 -16.09 -3.46
CA ARG A 278 8.48 -17.50 -3.22
C ARG A 278 9.45 -18.13 -4.24
N VAL A 279 9.46 -17.60 -5.46
CA VAL A 279 10.35 -18.03 -6.54
C VAL A 279 11.63 -17.19 -6.53
N GLU A 280 11.50 -15.88 -6.40
CA GLU A 280 12.60 -14.92 -6.53
C GLU A 280 13.59 -15.01 -5.36
N PHE A 281 13.13 -15.39 -4.15
CA PHE A 281 14.00 -15.51 -2.97
C PHE A 281 14.48 -16.94 -2.70
N ALA A 282 14.02 -17.95 -3.44
CA ALA A 282 14.31 -19.36 -3.16
C ALA A 282 15.82 -19.64 -3.12
N ASP A 283 16.57 -19.18 -4.12
CA ASP A 283 18.00 -19.45 -4.27
C ASP A 283 18.88 -18.19 -4.04
N LEU A 284 18.30 -17.17 -3.39
CA LEU A 284 18.99 -15.92 -3.16
C LEU A 284 20.05 -16.09 -2.06
N PRO A 285 21.37 -15.90 -2.31
CA PRO A 285 22.41 -16.04 -1.30
C PRO A 285 22.55 -14.75 -0.45
N ALA A 286 21.43 -14.20 0.03
CA ALA A 286 21.36 -12.95 0.76
C ALA A 286 20.20 -12.96 1.75
N PRO A 287 20.28 -12.23 2.86
CA PRO A 287 19.14 -11.99 3.71
C PRO A 287 18.15 -11.02 3.05
N VAL A 288 16.87 -11.17 3.42
CA VAL A 288 15.77 -10.33 2.96
C VAL A 288 15.15 -9.62 4.16
N LEU A 289 15.10 -8.29 4.14
CA LEU A 289 14.42 -7.47 5.12
C LEU A 289 13.05 -7.05 4.59
N PHE A 290 12.01 -7.35 5.36
CA PHE A 290 10.67 -6.82 5.12
C PHE A 290 10.41 -5.65 6.07
N THR A 291 10.19 -4.47 5.49
CA THR A 291 9.91 -3.23 6.25
C THR A 291 8.42 -3.01 6.47
N THR A 292 7.60 -3.52 5.56
CA THR A 292 6.14 -3.40 5.58
C THR A 292 5.48 -4.56 4.82
N ASN A 293 4.17 -4.46 4.53
CA ASN A 293 3.50 -5.36 3.60
C ASN A 293 4.20 -5.26 2.20
N CYS A 294 4.12 -6.15 1.28
CA CYS A 294 3.33 -7.38 1.31
C CYS A 294 4.27 -8.57 1.60
N LEU A 295 4.25 -9.09 2.80
CA LEU A 295 4.97 -10.31 3.14
C LEU A 295 4.17 -11.53 2.64
N MET A 296 4.78 -12.36 1.79
CA MET A 296 4.26 -13.71 1.51
C MET A 296 4.83 -14.67 2.54
N PRO A 297 4.05 -15.68 3.03
CA PRO A 297 4.59 -16.68 3.92
C PRO A 297 5.89 -17.28 3.38
N PRO A 298 7.04 -17.09 4.09
CA PRO A 298 8.34 -17.52 3.59
C PRO A 298 8.40 -19.03 3.35
N ALA A 299 8.95 -19.41 2.20
CA ALA A 299 9.20 -20.82 1.92
C ALA A 299 10.42 -21.32 2.72
N ALA A 300 10.44 -22.61 3.06
CA ALA A 300 11.53 -23.22 3.82
C ALA A 300 12.93 -23.03 3.16
N SER A 301 12.96 -22.82 1.84
CA SER A 301 14.20 -22.57 1.08
C SER A 301 14.89 -21.25 1.40
N TYR A 302 14.20 -20.27 2.02
CA TYR A 302 14.77 -18.96 2.37
C TYR A 302 14.30 -18.40 3.73
N ALA A 303 13.46 -19.11 4.46
CA ALA A 303 12.92 -18.66 5.74
C ALA A 303 14.01 -18.31 6.79
N ASP A 304 15.15 -19.02 6.73
CA ASP A 304 16.31 -18.79 7.61
C ASP A 304 17.07 -17.47 7.34
N ARG A 305 16.67 -16.74 6.30
CA ARG A 305 17.28 -15.48 5.86
C ARG A 305 16.31 -14.31 5.88
N VAL A 306 15.09 -14.51 6.38
CA VAL A 306 14.07 -13.47 6.46
C VAL A 306 14.17 -12.71 7.77
N PHE A 307 14.17 -11.39 7.66
CA PHE A 307 14.10 -10.43 8.75
C PHE A 307 12.88 -9.53 8.55
N THR A 308 12.28 -9.12 9.64
CA THR A 308 11.13 -8.21 9.66
C THR A 308 11.41 -7.02 10.56
N THR A 309 10.68 -5.93 10.39
CA THR A 309 10.75 -4.75 11.26
C THR A 309 9.43 -3.96 11.22
N GLY A 310 9.21 -3.05 12.19
CA GLY A 310 8.00 -2.25 12.27
C GLY A 310 6.74 -3.12 12.46
N PRO A 311 5.63 -2.82 11.76
CA PRO A 311 4.38 -3.55 11.95
C PRO A 311 4.35 -4.93 11.27
N VAL A 312 5.39 -5.31 10.51
CA VAL A 312 5.43 -6.59 9.80
C VAL A 312 6.10 -7.65 10.66
N ALA A 313 5.42 -8.77 10.87
CA ALA A 313 5.95 -9.90 11.64
C ALA A 313 5.54 -11.25 11.04
N TYR A 314 6.38 -12.27 11.25
CA TYR A 314 6.08 -13.63 10.86
C TYR A 314 6.68 -14.62 11.87
N PRO A 315 5.96 -15.69 12.28
CA PRO A 315 6.43 -16.62 13.29
C PRO A 315 7.82 -17.19 13.00
N GLY A 316 8.72 -17.09 13.97
CA GLY A 316 10.07 -17.65 13.87
C GLY A 316 11.07 -16.84 13.03
N MET A 317 10.69 -15.70 12.48
CA MET A 317 11.61 -14.78 11.82
C MET A 317 12.25 -13.83 12.83
N MET A 318 13.46 -13.38 12.53
CA MET A 318 14.11 -12.37 13.35
C MET A 318 13.47 -11.01 13.11
N HIS A 319 12.94 -10.41 14.16
CA HIS A 319 12.38 -9.06 14.12
C HIS A 319 13.41 -8.04 14.61
N VAL A 320 13.56 -6.93 13.89
CA VAL A 320 14.41 -5.81 14.28
C VAL A 320 13.53 -4.74 14.91
N GLU A 321 13.63 -4.67 16.23
CA GLU A 321 12.87 -3.72 17.06
C GLU A 321 13.37 -2.29 16.87
N ALA A 322 12.46 -1.32 17.00
CA ALA A 322 12.82 0.08 17.08
C ALA A 322 13.21 0.46 18.51
N ALA A 323 14.30 1.18 18.66
CA ALA A 323 14.65 1.83 19.92
C ALA A 323 13.69 3.01 20.22
N PRO A 324 13.64 3.51 21.49
CA PRO A 324 12.75 4.61 21.85
C PRO A 324 12.94 5.91 21.06
N ASP A 325 14.10 6.10 20.45
CA ASP A 325 14.43 7.24 19.57
C ASP A 325 14.07 6.98 18.10
N GLY A 326 13.49 5.82 17.78
CA GLY A 326 13.15 5.39 16.43
C GLY A 326 14.30 4.72 15.67
N GLY A 327 15.50 4.67 16.24
CA GLY A 327 16.65 3.96 15.66
C GLY A 327 16.42 2.45 15.62
N LYS A 328 17.07 1.77 14.67
CA LYS A 328 17.02 0.30 14.53
C LYS A 328 18.43 -0.23 14.34
N ASP A 329 18.73 -1.37 14.96
CA ASP A 329 20.02 -2.05 14.83
C ASP A 329 19.95 -3.15 13.77
N PHE A 330 20.49 -2.89 12.59
CA PHE A 330 20.57 -3.84 11.49
C PHE A 330 21.84 -4.69 11.50
N GLU A 331 22.67 -4.63 12.55
CA GLU A 331 23.89 -5.42 12.62
C GLU A 331 23.66 -6.93 12.42
N PRO A 332 22.63 -7.59 13.01
CA PRO A 332 22.34 -9.00 12.74
C PRO A 332 22.10 -9.31 11.26
N LEU A 333 21.41 -8.42 10.55
CA LEU A 333 21.12 -8.54 9.12
C LEU A 333 22.41 -8.40 8.29
N ILE A 334 23.27 -7.41 8.65
CA ILE A 334 24.56 -7.15 7.99
C ILE A 334 25.50 -8.36 8.18
N GLN A 335 25.60 -8.88 9.38
CA GLN A 335 26.41 -10.08 9.65
C GLN A 335 25.91 -11.28 8.86
N ARG A 336 24.59 -11.47 8.76
CA ARG A 336 24.03 -12.56 7.95
C ARG A 336 24.37 -12.43 6.47
N ALA A 337 24.39 -11.21 5.93
CA ALA A 337 24.82 -10.96 4.55
C ALA A 337 26.30 -11.32 4.32
N LEU A 338 27.16 -10.95 5.26
CA LEU A 338 28.59 -11.27 5.22
C LEU A 338 28.84 -12.79 5.32
N GLU A 339 28.10 -13.50 6.18
CA GLU A 339 28.18 -14.97 6.31
C GLU A 339 27.75 -15.69 5.04
N LEU A 340 26.67 -15.24 4.39
CA LEU A 340 26.17 -15.83 3.15
C LEU A 340 27.09 -15.54 1.97
N GLY A 341 27.82 -14.43 1.99
CA GLY A 341 28.86 -14.08 1.02
C GLY A 341 28.36 -13.64 -0.36
N GLY A 342 27.07 -13.76 -0.63
CA GLY A 342 26.49 -13.35 -1.91
C GLY A 342 26.87 -14.24 -3.09
N TYR A 343 26.73 -13.72 -4.30
CA TYR A 343 27.11 -14.42 -5.53
C TYR A 343 28.62 -14.38 -5.74
N ALA A 344 29.21 -15.48 -6.22
CA ALA A 344 30.64 -15.56 -6.55
C ALA A 344 31.01 -14.72 -7.80
N ALA A 345 30.07 -14.45 -8.68
CA ALA A 345 30.19 -13.60 -9.86
C ALA A 345 28.91 -12.80 -10.03
N ALA A 346 28.98 -11.68 -10.73
CA ALA A 346 27.78 -10.93 -11.06
C ALA A 346 26.77 -11.79 -11.83
N THR A 347 25.48 -11.57 -11.59
CA THR A 347 24.44 -12.29 -12.34
C THR A 347 24.43 -11.82 -13.80
N ASP A 348 24.04 -12.70 -14.70
CA ASP A 348 23.83 -12.41 -16.11
C ASP A 348 22.41 -11.87 -16.41
N THR A 349 21.65 -11.53 -15.39
CA THR A 349 20.33 -10.88 -15.53
C THR A 349 20.50 -9.56 -16.28
N THR A 350 19.88 -9.46 -17.43
CA THR A 350 19.89 -8.26 -18.26
C THR A 350 18.61 -7.45 -18.07
N GLY A 351 18.65 -6.20 -18.53
CA GLY A 351 17.51 -5.28 -18.47
C GLY A 351 17.58 -4.33 -17.29
N THR A 352 16.71 -3.35 -17.38
CA THR A 352 16.59 -2.27 -16.41
C THR A 352 15.13 -1.96 -16.19
N PHE A 353 14.82 -1.32 -15.07
CA PHE A 353 13.57 -0.62 -14.86
C PHE A 353 13.83 0.89 -14.89
N THR A 354 12.85 1.68 -15.29
CA THR A 354 12.90 3.13 -15.17
C THR A 354 11.77 3.56 -14.22
N THR A 355 12.13 4.36 -13.21
CA THR A 355 11.21 4.86 -12.18
C THR A 355 11.50 6.35 -11.90
N GLY A 356 10.70 7.00 -11.05
CA GLY A 356 10.95 8.37 -10.62
C GLY A 356 10.22 9.43 -11.43
N PHE A 357 9.21 9.05 -12.22
CA PHE A 357 8.29 9.99 -12.86
C PHE A 357 7.23 10.49 -11.87
N GLY A 358 7.66 10.97 -10.69
CA GLY A 358 6.76 11.62 -9.73
C GLY A 358 6.11 12.87 -10.34
N HIS A 359 5.12 13.43 -9.63
CA HIS A 359 4.35 14.58 -10.16
C HIS A 359 5.24 15.75 -10.62
N SER A 360 6.31 16.05 -9.90
CA SER A 360 7.24 17.14 -10.30
C SER A 360 7.92 16.86 -11.64
N ALA A 361 8.34 15.62 -11.90
CA ALA A 361 8.98 15.24 -13.15
C ALA A 361 7.98 15.29 -14.32
N VAL A 362 6.76 14.78 -14.11
CA VAL A 362 5.70 14.79 -15.15
C VAL A 362 5.23 16.22 -15.43
N LEU A 363 5.00 17.03 -14.40
CA LEU A 363 4.61 18.43 -14.55
C LEU A 363 5.74 19.29 -15.16
N GLY A 364 7.00 18.94 -14.95
CA GLY A 364 8.14 19.59 -15.60
C GLY A 364 8.17 19.44 -17.11
N VAL A 365 7.41 18.49 -17.67
CA VAL A 365 7.26 18.28 -19.13
C VAL A 365 5.83 18.53 -19.61
N ALA A 366 4.97 19.13 -18.76
CA ALA A 366 3.55 19.33 -19.06
C ALA A 366 3.32 20.11 -20.36
N ASP A 367 4.11 21.15 -20.63
CA ASP A 367 4.02 21.92 -21.88
C ASP A 367 4.25 21.03 -23.12
N THR A 368 5.23 20.12 -23.07
CA THR A 368 5.51 19.17 -24.15
C THR A 368 4.31 18.22 -24.36
N VAL A 369 3.72 17.78 -23.26
CA VAL A 369 2.54 16.90 -23.25
C VAL A 369 1.33 17.64 -23.84
N VAL A 370 1.04 18.86 -23.39
CA VAL A 370 -0.05 19.70 -23.89
C VAL A 370 0.11 19.99 -25.40
N ASP A 371 1.34 20.31 -25.82
CA ASP A 371 1.64 20.55 -27.24
C ASP A 371 1.45 19.28 -28.08
N ALA A 372 1.87 18.12 -27.60
CA ALA A 372 1.67 16.84 -28.27
C ALA A 372 0.17 16.51 -28.46
N VAL A 373 -0.66 16.76 -27.44
CA VAL A 373 -2.13 16.61 -27.56
C VAL A 373 -2.70 17.58 -28.58
N LYS A 374 -2.35 18.88 -28.53
CA LYS A 374 -2.85 19.89 -29.46
C LYS A 374 -2.45 19.62 -30.93
N GLN A 375 -1.31 18.96 -31.13
CA GLN A 375 -0.82 18.56 -32.45
C GLN A 375 -1.39 17.21 -32.93
N GLY A 376 -2.16 16.52 -32.09
CA GLY A 376 -2.69 15.18 -32.37
C GLY A 376 -1.63 14.08 -32.38
N ALA A 377 -0.46 14.33 -31.81
CA ALA A 377 0.60 13.34 -31.64
C ALA A 377 0.39 12.45 -30.39
N LEU A 378 -0.49 12.87 -29.48
CA LEU A 378 -0.90 12.14 -28.29
C LEU A 378 -2.42 12.15 -28.21
N SER A 379 -3.04 10.96 -28.25
CA SER A 379 -4.50 10.80 -28.25
C SER A 379 -5.08 10.66 -26.85
N GLY A 380 -4.30 10.18 -25.86
CA GLY A 380 -4.80 9.97 -24.51
C GLY A 380 -3.77 9.42 -23.53
N TYR A 381 -4.23 9.30 -22.30
CA TYR A 381 -3.45 8.80 -21.17
C TYR A 381 -4.19 7.65 -20.51
N PHE A 382 -3.44 6.66 -20.07
CA PHE A 382 -3.98 5.60 -19.22
C PHE A 382 -3.22 5.59 -17.91
N LEU A 383 -3.91 5.65 -16.77
CA LEU A 383 -3.33 5.31 -15.49
C LEU A 383 -3.59 3.82 -15.23
N VAL A 384 -2.60 2.99 -15.51
CA VAL A 384 -2.65 1.54 -15.32
C VAL A 384 -1.81 1.18 -14.10
N GLY A 385 -2.44 0.90 -12.97
CA GLY A 385 -1.69 0.71 -11.73
C GLY A 385 -2.48 0.03 -10.62
N GLY A 386 -1.85 -0.08 -9.46
CA GLY A 386 -2.40 -0.71 -8.27
C GLY A 386 -1.63 -1.97 -7.88
N CYS A 387 -2.21 -2.82 -7.02
CA CYS A 387 -1.48 -3.93 -6.41
C CYS A 387 -1.45 -5.21 -7.25
N ASP A 388 -2.52 -5.48 -7.98
CA ASP A 388 -2.86 -6.73 -8.67
C ASP A 388 -2.82 -8.00 -7.76
N GLY A 389 -3.48 -9.06 -8.16
CA GLY A 389 -3.54 -10.32 -7.40
C GLY A 389 -2.48 -11.33 -7.82
N ALA A 390 -2.31 -12.40 -7.00
CA ALA A 390 -1.30 -13.44 -7.23
C ALA A 390 -1.81 -14.64 -8.04
N ARG A 391 -3.07 -14.68 -8.48
CA ARG A 391 -3.60 -15.84 -9.22
C ARG A 391 -2.82 -16.05 -10.51
N PRO A 392 -2.35 -17.31 -10.80
CA PRO A 392 -1.67 -17.61 -12.05
C PRO A 392 -2.54 -17.32 -13.30
N GLY A 393 -1.90 -17.00 -14.42
CA GLY A 393 -2.57 -16.80 -15.71
C GLY A 393 -3.25 -15.44 -15.88
N ARG A 394 -3.04 -14.49 -14.97
CA ARG A 394 -3.53 -13.11 -15.13
C ARG A 394 -2.58 -12.30 -15.99
N SER A 395 -3.06 -11.88 -17.14
CA SER A 395 -2.30 -11.06 -18.10
C SER A 395 -3.02 -9.77 -18.47
N TYR A 396 -4.24 -9.53 -17.97
CA TYR A 396 -5.09 -8.41 -18.39
C TYR A 396 -4.33 -7.07 -18.47
N PHE A 397 -3.64 -6.66 -17.42
CA PHE A 397 -2.96 -5.36 -17.40
C PHE A 397 -1.79 -5.29 -18.38
N ARG A 398 -1.04 -6.40 -18.56
CA ARG A 398 0.01 -6.48 -19.59
C ARG A 398 -0.58 -6.42 -20.98
N ASP A 399 -1.61 -7.21 -21.24
CA ASP A 399 -2.25 -7.29 -22.55
C ASP A 399 -2.95 -5.96 -22.89
N PHE A 400 -3.55 -5.29 -21.89
CA PHE A 400 -4.11 -3.94 -22.06
C PHE A 400 -3.05 -2.93 -22.48
N VAL A 401 -1.92 -2.89 -21.78
CA VAL A 401 -0.81 -1.96 -22.09
C VAL A 401 -0.19 -2.24 -23.46
N GLN A 402 -0.07 -3.51 -23.85
CA GLN A 402 0.46 -3.90 -25.17
C GLN A 402 -0.49 -3.52 -26.33
N GLN A 403 -1.80 -3.48 -26.05
CA GLN A 403 -2.84 -3.16 -27.05
C GLN A 403 -3.25 -1.68 -27.02
N ALA A 404 -2.78 -0.92 -26.01
CA ALA A 404 -3.05 0.51 -25.95
C ALA A 404 -2.50 1.22 -27.21
N PRO A 405 -3.20 2.26 -27.73
CA PRO A 405 -2.80 2.98 -28.92
C PRO A 405 -1.34 3.44 -28.87
N ASP A 406 -0.66 3.40 -30.02
CA ASP A 406 0.75 3.81 -30.12
C ASP A 406 0.98 5.29 -29.80
N ASP A 407 -0.06 6.10 -29.91
CA ASP A 407 -0.11 7.52 -29.58
C ASP A 407 -0.67 7.79 -28.16
N SER A 408 -0.53 6.85 -27.24
CA SER A 408 -0.93 7.00 -25.84
C SER A 408 0.24 6.85 -24.87
N ILE A 409 0.14 7.53 -23.71
CA ILE A 409 1.05 7.42 -22.59
C ILE A 409 0.42 6.56 -21.48
N ILE A 410 1.21 5.69 -20.89
CA ILE A 410 0.86 4.85 -19.75
C ILE A 410 1.53 5.40 -18.49
N LEU A 411 0.76 6.00 -17.61
CA LEU A 411 1.19 6.30 -16.24
C LEU A 411 0.98 5.06 -15.40
N THR A 412 1.94 4.72 -14.56
CA THR A 412 1.82 3.55 -13.67
C THR A 412 2.37 3.84 -12.28
N LEU A 413 1.93 3.07 -11.30
CA LEU A 413 2.40 3.11 -9.93
C LEU A 413 2.07 1.79 -9.21
N ALA A 414 2.65 1.59 -8.03
CA ALA A 414 2.46 0.40 -7.18
C ALA A 414 2.97 -0.90 -7.82
N CYS A 415 2.71 -2.05 -7.19
CA CYS A 415 3.21 -3.36 -7.65
C CYS A 415 2.69 -3.80 -9.02
N GLY A 416 1.54 -3.30 -9.45
CA GLY A 416 0.94 -3.62 -10.75
C GLY A 416 1.84 -3.27 -11.94
N LYS A 417 2.73 -2.26 -11.79
CA LYS A 417 3.74 -1.90 -12.81
C LYS A 417 4.59 -3.08 -13.27
N PHE A 418 4.92 -4.01 -12.37
CA PHE A 418 5.77 -5.17 -12.69
C PHE A 418 5.13 -6.18 -13.66
N ARG A 419 3.86 -5.98 -14.04
CA ARG A 419 3.24 -6.76 -15.10
C ARG A 419 3.72 -6.36 -16.49
N PHE A 420 4.22 -5.12 -16.64
CA PHE A 420 4.53 -4.56 -17.96
C PHE A 420 5.67 -3.54 -18.01
N ASN A 421 6.30 -3.17 -16.88
CA ASN A 421 7.39 -2.20 -16.87
C ASN A 421 8.71 -2.73 -17.48
N ASP A 422 8.73 -3.99 -17.91
CA ASP A 422 9.78 -4.60 -18.73
C ASP A 422 9.55 -4.39 -20.24
N LEU A 423 8.40 -3.85 -20.63
CA LEU A 423 8.08 -3.56 -22.04
C LEU A 423 8.78 -2.30 -22.52
N ASP A 424 9.32 -2.36 -23.72
CA ASP A 424 9.78 -1.18 -24.46
C ASP A 424 8.68 -0.77 -25.46
N LEU A 425 7.91 0.23 -25.11
CA LEU A 425 6.88 0.80 -26.01
C LEU A 425 7.38 2.01 -26.79
N GLY A 426 8.66 2.36 -26.67
CA GLY A 426 9.24 3.52 -27.33
C GLY A 426 8.89 4.85 -26.65
N THR A 427 8.91 5.94 -27.44
CA THR A 427 8.74 7.31 -26.95
C THR A 427 7.76 8.11 -27.80
N ILE A 428 7.10 9.09 -27.18
CA ILE A 428 6.28 10.12 -27.85
C ILE A 428 6.87 11.49 -27.50
N GLY A 429 7.26 12.28 -28.51
CA GLY A 429 7.86 13.59 -28.29
C GLY A 429 9.15 13.56 -27.45
N GLY A 430 9.85 12.43 -27.43
CA GLY A 430 11.04 12.21 -26.59
C GLY A 430 10.74 11.75 -25.16
N LEU A 431 9.47 11.61 -24.80
CA LEU A 431 9.03 11.09 -23.50
C LEU A 431 8.77 9.57 -23.59
N PRO A 432 9.19 8.76 -22.62
CA PRO A 432 8.87 7.33 -22.62
C PRO A 432 7.35 7.12 -22.51
N ARG A 433 6.84 6.12 -23.24
CA ARG A 433 5.41 5.81 -23.18
C ARG A 433 4.97 5.16 -21.88
N ILE A 434 5.86 4.53 -21.12
CA ILE A 434 5.59 4.04 -19.77
C ILE A 434 6.33 4.93 -18.79
N MET A 435 5.60 5.51 -17.84
CA MET A 435 6.15 6.37 -16.78
C MET A 435 5.75 5.83 -15.41
N ASP A 436 6.72 5.28 -14.68
CA ASP A 436 6.52 4.82 -13.30
C ASP A 436 6.57 6.02 -12.34
N MET A 437 5.42 6.35 -11.77
CA MET A 437 5.23 7.49 -10.88
C MET A 437 5.66 7.21 -9.44
N GLY A 438 5.83 5.92 -9.06
CA GLY A 438 6.29 5.58 -7.72
C GLY A 438 5.53 4.45 -7.02
N GLN A 439 5.44 4.54 -5.70
CA GLN A 439 4.71 3.62 -4.82
C GLN A 439 3.19 3.85 -4.87
N CYS A 440 2.43 3.04 -4.14
CA CYS A 440 0.97 3.19 -4.09
C CYS A 440 0.52 4.54 -3.50
N ASN A 441 1.21 5.10 -2.51
CA ASN A 441 0.94 6.44 -1.97
C ASN A 441 1.17 7.56 -2.97
N ASP A 442 2.01 7.34 -4.00
CA ASP A 442 2.25 8.31 -5.09
C ASP A 442 1.03 8.46 -6.02
N ALA A 443 -0.08 7.75 -5.72
CA ALA A 443 -1.40 8.08 -6.25
C ALA A 443 -1.78 9.57 -6.00
N TYR A 444 -1.29 10.19 -4.92
CA TYR A 444 -1.39 11.64 -4.73
C TYR A 444 -0.75 12.42 -5.88
N GLY A 445 0.45 12.02 -6.29
CA GLY A 445 1.13 12.61 -7.43
C GLY A 445 0.37 12.46 -8.74
N ALA A 446 -0.26 11.29 -8.97
CA ALA A 446 -1.11 11.07 -10.15
C ALA A 446 -2.35 11.98 -10.14
N ILE A 447 -2.99 12.17 -8.99
CA ILE A 447 -4.10 13.10 -8.81
C ILE A 447 -3.64 14.54 -9.13
N ARG A 448 -2.50 14.96 -8.62
CA ARG A 448 -1.94 16.30 -8.91
C ARG A 448 -1.67 16.51 -10.39
N VAL A 449 -1.13 15.51 -11.08
CA VAL A 449 -0.91 15.56 -12.53
C VAL A 449 -2.24 15.70 -13.27
N ALA A 450 -3.25 14.92 -12.91
CA ALA A 450 -4.57 15.01 -13.52
C ALA A 450 -5.22 16.38 -13.33
N VAL A 451 -5.16 16.94 -12.11
CA VAL A 451 -5.69 18.29 -11.82
C VAL A 451 -4.94 19.37 -12.64
N ALA A 452 -3.61 19.34 -12.68
CA ALA A 452 -2.82 20.31 -13.41
C ALA A 452 -3.05 20.22 -14.94
N LEU A 453 -3.23 19.02 -15.48
CA LEU A 453 -3.59 18.85 -16.90
C LEU A 453 -5.00 19.39 -17.17
N ALA A 454 -5.97 19.15 -16.30
CA ALA A 454 -7.31 19.70 -16.43
C ALA A 454 -7.30 21.24 -16.45
N GLU A 455 -6.53 21.86 -15.56
CA GLU A 455 -6.30 23.32 -15.56
C GLU A 455 -5.65 23.79 -16.87
N ALA A 456 -4.62 23.09 -17.38
CA ALA A 456 -3.92 23.45 -18.61
C ALA A 456 -4.79 23.32 -19.87
N PHE A 457 -5.80 22.44 -19.84
CA PHE A 457 -6.79 22.27 -20.93
C PHE A 457 -8.08 23.05 -20.70
N ASP A 458 -8.21 23.79 -19.60
CA ASP A 458 -9.42 24.54 -19.22
C ASP A 458 -10.68 23.63 -19.19
N CYS A 459 -10.56 22.45 -18.56
CA CYS A 459 -11.62 21.46 -18.46
C CYS A 459 -11.69 20.81 -17.06
N GLY A 460 -12.69 19.98 -16.80
CA GLY A 460 -12.73 19.15 -15.60
C GLY A 460 -11.83 17.92 -15.72
N VAL A 461 -11.44 17.33 -14.58
CA VAL A 461 -10.60 16.11 -14.58
C VAL A 461 -11.28 14.96 -15.33
N ASN A 462 -12.61 14.85 -15.22
CA ASN A 462 -13.40 13.83 -15.92
C ASN A 462 -13.56 14.08 -17.43
N ASP A 463 -13.18 15.27 -17.92
CA ASP A 463 -13.21 15.64 -19.35
C ASP A 463 -11.84 15.42 -20.02
N LEU A 464 -10.81 15.07 -19.25
CA LEU A 464 -9.50 14.72 -19.79
C LEU A 464 -9.58 13.39 -20.58
N PRO A 465 -8.75 13.22 -21.62
CA PRO A 465 -8.57 11.92 -22.28
C PRO A 465 -7.72 10.99 -21.39
N LEU A 466 -8.09 10.87 -20.12
CA LEU A 466 -7.44 10.06 -19.09
C LEU A 466 -8.40 8.96 -18.65
N THR A 467 -7.98 7.71 -18.78
CA THR A 467 -8.74 6.55 -18.29
C THR A 467 -7.97 5.87 -17.16
N LEU A 468 -8.66 5.56 -16.07
CA LEU A 468 -8.10 4.84 -14.94
C LEU A 468 -8.44 3.35 -15.07
N VAL A 469 -7.39 2.52 -15.15
CA VAL A 469 -7.49 1.04 -15.22
C VAL A 469 -6.75 0.48 -14.02
N LEU A 470 -7.49 0.29 -12.94
CA LEU A 470 -6.93 0.07 -11.62
C LEU A 470 -7.04 -1.39 -11.20
N SER A 471 -5.96 -1.88 -10.61
CA SER A 471 -5.92 -3.15 -9.90
C SER A 471 -5.91 -2.94 -8.39
N TRP A 472 -6.54 -3.86 -7.65
CA TRP A 472 -6.51 -3.83 -6.21
C TRP A 472 -6.10 -5.19 -5.64
N TYR A 473 -5.59 -5.19 -4.43
CA TYR A 473 -5.26 -6.40 -3.67
C TYR A 473 -5.56 -6.23 -2.19
N GLU A 474 -5.17 -5.11 -1.60
CA GLU A 474 -5.26 -4.86 -0.16
C GLU A 474 -5.81 -3.45 0.15
N GLN A 475 -5.81 -3.09 1.42
CA GLN A 475 -6.60 -1.99 1.96
C GLN A 475 -6.11 -0.59 1.57
N LYS A 476 -4.82 -0.42 1.23
CA LYS A 476 -4.34 0.86 0.69
C LYS A 476 -4.99 1.19 -0.65
N ALA A 477 -5.28 0.17 -1.47
CA ALA A 477 -6.05 0.38 -2.70
C ALA A 477 -7.51 0.79 -2.41
N VAL A 478 -8.10 0.33 -1.29
CA VAL A 478 -9.44 0.76 -0.87
C VAL A 478 -9.43 2.24 -0.48
N SER A 479 -8.45 2.69 0.32
CA SER A 479 -8.35 4.10 0.70
C SER A 479 -8.12 5.02 -0.51
N ILE A 480 -7.33 4.59 -1.50
CA ILE A 480 -7.13 5.33 -2.76
C ILE A 480 -8.44 5.39 -3.55
N LEU A 481 -9.16 4.26 -3.70
CA LEU A 481 -10.44 4.27 -4.38
C LEU A 481 -11.41 5.27 -3.73
N LEU A 482 -11.56 5.22 -2.40
CA LEU A 482 -12.41 6.17 -1.67
C LEU A 482 -11.97 7.63 -1.89
N THR A 483 -10.66 7.89 -2.03
CA THR A 483 -10.16 9.22 -2.39
C THR A 483 -10.62 9.65 -3.78
N LEU A 484 -10.54 8.77 -4.76
CA LEU A 484 -11.01 9.06 -6.12
C LEU A 484 -12.52 9.32 -6.15
N LEU A 485 -13.30 8.53 -5.39
CA LEU A 485 -14.74 8.74 -5.26
C LEU A 485 -15.06 10.07 -4.56
N HIS A 486 -14.34 10.42 -3.48
CA HIS A 486 -14.49 11.72 -2.81
C HIS A 486 -14.25 12.90 -3.76
N LEU A 487 -13.24 12.78 -4.64
CA LEU A 487 -12.93 13.79 -5.66
C LEU A 487 -13.91 13.81 -6.83
N GLY A 488 -14.89 12.92 -6.86
CA GLY A 488 -15.85 12.81 -7.94
C GLY A 488 -15.26 12.29 -9.25
N ILE A 489 -14.16 11.55 -9.18
CA ILE A 489 -13.54 10.91 -10.35
C ILE A 489 -14.44 9.76 -10.83
N ARG A 490 -14.65 9.68 -12.14
CA ARG A 490 -15.57 8.75 -12.80
C ARG A 490 -14.85 7.92 -13.86
N GLY A 491 -15.52 6.86 -14.34
CA GLY A 491 -15.00 6.04 -15.44
C GLY A 491 -13.83 5.15 -15.04
N ILE A 492 -13.84 4.62 -13.79
CA ILE A 492 -12.78 3.78 -13.26
C ILE A 492 -13.00 2.33 -13.64
N TYR A 493 -12.10 1.74 -14.45
CA TYR A 493 -12.04 0.30 -14.70
C TYR A 493 -11.33 -0.39 -13.55
N LEU A 494 -12.02 -1.28 -12.83
CA LEU A 494 -11.53 -1.90 -11.60
C LEU A 494 -11.44 -3.42 -11.72
N GLY A 495 -10.28 -3.96 -11.40
CA GLY A 495 -10.04 -5.41 -11.42
C GLY A 495 -8.95 -5.87 -10.46
N PRO A 496 -8.52 -7.13 -10.57
CA PRO A 496 -9.02 -8.16 -11.49
C PRO A 496 -10.35 -8.78 -11.08
N THR A 497 -10.80 -8.56 -9.84
CA THR A 497 -12.13 -8.93 -9.34
C THR A 497 -12.71 -7.76 -8.55
N LEU A 498 -14.02 -7.71 -8.39
CA LEU A 498 -14.61 -6.77 -7.45
C LEU A 498 -14.36 -7.22 -6.00
N PRO A 499 -14.27 -6.28 -5.03
CA PRO A 499 -14.08 -6.62 -3.64
C PRO A 499 -15.25 -7.44 -3.08
N ALA A 500 -14.94 -8.56 -2.40
CA ALA A 500 -15.93 -9.45 -1.81
C ALA A 500 -16.79 -8.79 -0.71
N PHE A 501 -16.31 -7.70 -0.14
CA PHE A 501 -17.03 -6.92 0.87
C PHE A 501 -17.98 -5.86 0.28
N VAL A 502 -18.00 -5.69 -1.03
CA VAL A 502 -18.94 -4.77 -1.70
C VAL A 502 -20.22 -5.53 -2.02
N SER A 503 -21.32 -5.14 -1.37
CA SER A 503 -22.64 -5.72 -1.62
C SER A 503 -23.20 -5.31 -2.98
N PRO A 504 -24.21 -6.02 -3.51
CA PRO A 504 -24.89 -5.61 -4.75
C PRO A 504 -25.49 -4.19 -4.66
N GLY A 505 -26.06 -3.82 -3.51
CA GLY A 505 -26.61 -2.48 -3.29
C GLY A 505 -25.55 -1.39 -3.33
N VAL A 506 -24.43 -1.59 -2.65
CA VAL A 506 -23.31 -0.64 -2.68
C VAL A 506 -22.66 -0.61 -4.07
N LEU A 507 -22.53 -1.76 -4.75
CA LEU A 507 -22.02 -1.81 -6.12
C LEU A 507 -22.89 -0.99 -7.09
N ASP A 508 -24.22 -1.09 -6.97
CA ASP A 508 -25.14 -0.28 -7.79
C ASP A 508 -24.88 1.23 -7.62
N VAL A 509 -24.61 1.68 -6.39
CA VAL A 509 -24.22 3.07 -6.13
C VAL A 509 -22.88 3.40 -6.80
N LEU A 510 -21.86 2.56 -6.66
CA LEU A 510 -20.55 2.78 -7.26
C LEU A 510 -20.62 2.86 -8.80
N VAL A 511 -21.43 2.01 -9.41
CA VAL A 511 -21.64 2.03 -10.88
C VAL A 511 -22.42 3.26 -11.31
N ARG A 512 -23.56 3.55 -10.66
CA ARG A 512 -24.46 4.61 -11.10
C ARG A 512 -23.91 6.02 -10.82
N GLU A 513 -23.36 6.23 -9.62
CA GLU A 513 -22.94 7.58 -9.20
C GLU A 513 -21.50 7.89 -9.66
N PHE A 514 -20.62 6.87 -9.69
CA PHE A 514 -19.19 7.07 -9.95
C PHE A 514 -18.70 6.38 -11.23
N ASP A 515 -19.57 5.66 -11.95
CA ASP A 515 -19.19 4.94 -13.17
C ASP A 515 -17.99 3.99 -12.96
N VAL A 516 -17.99 3.26 -11.83
CA VAL A 516 -17.00 2.21 -11.57
C VAL A 516 -17.38 1.00 -12.41
N ARG A 517 -16.47 0.53 -13.27
CA ARG A 517 -16.69 -0.54 -14.23
C ARG A 517 -15.80 -1.74 -13.91
N PRO A 518 -16.34 -2.93 -13.72
CA PRO A 518 -15.52 -4.13 -13.70
C PRO A 518 -14.77 -4.28 -15.03
N ILE A 519 -13.49 -4.68 -14.98
CA ILE A 519 -12.75 -5.03 -16.21
C ILE A 519 -13.37 -6.27 -16.85
N THR A 520 -13.28 -6.35 -18.18
CA THR A 520 -13.74 -7.50 -18.98
C THR A 520 -12.55 -8.13 -19.72
N THR A 521 -12.39 -7.88 -21.02
CA THR A 521 -11.19 -8.21 -21.76
C THR A 521 -10.49 -6.92 -22.21
N PRO A 522 -9.15 -6.92 -22.39
CA PRO A 522 -8.44 -5.73 -22.86
C PRO A 522 -9.01 -5.15 -24.14
N GLU A 523 -9.40 -6.01 -25.10
CA GLU A 523 -9.98 -5.61 -26.38
C GLU A 523 -11.33 -4.93 -26.23
N GLU A 524 -12.21 -5.48 -25.39
CA GLU A 524 -13.56 -4.93 -25.16
C GLU A 524 -13.49 -3.61 -24.41
N ASP A 525 -12.64 -3.55 -23.38
CA ASP A 525 -12.48 -2.36 -22.56
C ASP A 525 -11.82 -1.23 -23.38
N LEU A 526 -10.74 -1.50 -24.14
CA LEU A 526 -10.12 -0.51 -25.02
C LEU A 526 -11.11 -0.02 -26.09
N LYS A 527 -11.90 -0.91 -26.68
CA LYS A 527 -12.92 -0.51 -27.64
C LYS A 527 -13.98 0.40 -27.01
N ALA A 528 -14.39 0.14 -25.77
CA ALA A 528 -15.36 0.98 -25.05
C ALA A 528 -14.76 2.35 -24.66
N ILE A 529 -13.47 2.39 -24.33
CA ILE A 529 -12.76 3.62 -23.95
C ILE A 529 -12.54 4.53 -25.17
N LEU A 530 -12.22 3.94 -26.32
CA LEU A 530 -11.85 4.67 -27.54
C LEU A 530 -13.04 4.99 -28.45
N ALA A 531 -14.26 4.55 -28.10
CA ALA A 531 -15.49 4.80 -28.87
C ALA A 531 -16.04 6.21 -28.64
#